data_d0590e5fd605298f184f37e0591d9580
#
_entry.id   d0590e5fd605298f184f37e0591d9580
#
_cell.length_a   1.000
_cell.length_b   1.000
_cell.length_c   1.000
_cell.angle_alpha   90.00
_cell.angle_beta   90.00
_cell.angle_gamma   90.00
#
_symmetry.space_group_name_H-M   'P 1'
#
loop_
_entity.id
_entity.type
_entity.pdbx_description
1 polymer ?
#
loop_
_entity_poly.entity_id
_entity_poly.type
_entity_poly.pdbx_seq_one_letter_code
_entity_poly.pdbx_strand_id
1 'polypeptide(L)'
;MSERQDLQVIANLVPEGSRVLDLGCGDGELLAHLIAHRGCRGYGIEWDSTNVERCVARNVNVIQYNLDEGLALFDDASFDVVLQLDTLQHLRNTAHMLQETARVGRLGIVSFPN
;
A
#
# COMPACT_ATOMS: atom_id res chain seq x y z
N MET A 1 -1.12 -20.39 -2.66
CA MET A 1 -0.99 -19.47 -3.82
C MET A 1 0.36 -18.78 -3.75
N SER A 2 1.05 -18.67 -4.85
CA SER A 2 2.36 -18.01 -4.87
C SER A 2 2.20 -16.49 -4.75
N GLU A 3 3.24 -15.82 -4.28
CA GLU A 3 3.26 -14.35 -4.19
C GLU A 3 2.95 -13.68 -5.53
N ARG A 4 3.41 -14.27 -6.63
CA ARG A 4 3.15 -13.76 -7.98
C ARG A 4 1.68 -13.82 -8.36
N GLN A 5 0.99 -14.89 -7.96
CA GLN A 5 -0.44 -15.02 -8.22
C GLN A 5 -1.23 -14.01 -7.41
N ASP A 6 -0.84 -13.83 -6.13
CA ASP A 6 -1.48 -12.83 -5.27
C ASP A 6 -1.27 -11.41 -5.82
N LEU A 7 -0.07 -11.12 -6.28
CA LEU A 7 0.28 -9.83 -6.88
C LEU A 7 -0.59 -9.54 -8.10
N GLN A 8 -0.76 -10.55 -8.99
CA GLN A 8 -1.56 -10.38 -10.21
C GLN A 8 -3.03 -10.17 -9.88
N VAL A 9 -3.57 -10.90 -8.92
CA VAL A 9 -4.97 -10.76 -8.47
C VAL A 9 -5.20 -9.35 -7.95
N ILE A 10 -4.34 -8.86 -7.07
CA ILE A 10 -4.47 -7.53 -6.52
C ILE A 10 -4.29 -6.46 -7.60
N ALA A 11 -3.32 -6.63 -8.49
CA ALA A 11 -3.09 -5.68 -9.58
C ALA A 11 -4.31 -5.52 -10.47
N ASN A 12 -5.04 -6.62 -10.71
CA ASN A 12 -6.26 -6.58 -11.53
C ASN A 12 -7.42 -5.84 -10.84
N LEU A 13 -7.39 -5.74 -9.51
CA LEU A 13 -8.42 -5.01 -8.75
C LEU A 13 -8.18 -3.50 -8.74
N VAL A 14 -6.96 -3.06 -9.03
CA VAL A 14 -6.61 -1.64 -9.00
C VAL A 14 -6.92 -1.02 -10.37
N PRO A 15 -7.79 -0.01 -10.43
CA PRO A 15 -8.08 0.65 -11.70
C PRO A 15 -6.83 1.27 -12.32
N GLU A 16 -6.72 1.18 -13.63
CA GLU A 16 -5.61 1.78 -14.36
C GLU A 16 -5.49 3.27 -14.07
N GLY A 17 -4.26 3.77 -13.99
CA GLY A 17 -3.99 5.18 -13.81
C GLY A 17 -4.25 5.70 -12.40
N SER A 18 -4.53 4.81 -11.43
CA SER A 18 -4.83 5.21 -10.06
C SER A 18 -3.63 5.82 -9.35
N ARG A 19 -3.92 6.77 -8.45
CA ARG A 19 -2.97 7.17 -7.40
C ARG A 19 -3.12 6.20 -6.25
N VAL A 20 -2.05 5.50 -5.93
CA VAL A 20 -2.06 4.37 -4.99
C VAL A 20 -1.21 4.69 -3.75
N LEU A 21 -1.75 4.36 -2.59
CA LEU A 21 -1.00 4.32 -1.34
C LEU A 21 -0.97 2.88 -0.86
N ASP A 22 0.23 2.30 -0.78
CA ASP A 22 0.41 0.90 -0.36
C ASP A 22 0.95 0.88 1.07
N LEU A 23 0.10 0.52 2.01
CA LEU A 23 0.42 0.50 3.43
C LEU A 23 1.12 -0.82 3.80
N GLY A 24 2.38 -0.72 4.21
CA GLY A 24 3.20 -1.90 4.44
C GLY A 24 3.65 -2.52 3.12
N CYS A 25 4.26 -1.72 2.26
CA CYS A 25 4.52 -2.09 0.87
C CYS A 25 5.62 -3.15 0.68
N GLY A 26 6.29 -3.57 1.75
CA GLY A 26 7.37 -4.54 1.66
C GLY A 26 8.51 -4.02 0.79
N ASP A 27 9.00 -4.87 -0.10
CA ASP A 27 10.11 -4.53 -1.00
C ASP A 27 9.69 -3.69 -2.21
N GLY A 28 8.40 -3.35 -2.32
CA GLY A 28 7.88 -2.51 -3.39
C GLY A 28 7.52 -3.23 -4.68
N GLU A 29 7.53 -4.56 -4.69
CA GLU A 29 7.26 -5.35 -5.90
C GLU A 29 5.88 -5.03 -6.50
N LEU A 30 4.83 -5.03 -5.66
CA LEU A 30 3.47 -4.76 -6.13
C LEU A 30 3.35 -3.35 -6.69
N LEU A 31 3.84 -2.36 -5.97
CA LEU A 31 3.73 -0.97 -6.40
C LEU A 31 4.53 -0.73 -7.68
N ALA A 32 5.72 -1.33 -7.80
CA ALA A 32 6.52 -1.28 -9.03
C ALA A 32 5.74 -1.88 -10.21
N HIS A 33 5.06 -3.00 -9.99
CA HIS A 33 4.24 -3.65 -11.01
C HIS A 33 3.08 -2.75 -11.45
N LEU A 34 2.39 -2.15 -10.50
CA LEU A 34 1.27 -1.24 -10.80
C LEU A 34 1.73 -0.02 -11.61
N ILE A 35 2.89 0.52 -11.27
CA ILE A 35 3.47 1.66 -11.99
C ILE A 35 3.84 1.24 -13.42
N ALA A 36 4.51 0.11 -13.59
CA ALA A 36 5.00 -0.35 -14.90
C ALA A 36 3.89 -0.83 -15.83
N HIS A 37 2.86 -1.50 -15.29
CA HIS A 37 1.89 -2.22 -16.10
C HIS A 37 0.46 -1.71 -16.02
N ARG A 38 0.15 -0.86 -15.05
CA ARG A 38 -1.20 -0.33 -14.85
C ARG A 38 -1.26 1.19 -14.91
N GLY A 39 -0.14 1.83 -15.25
CA GLY A 39 -0.08 3.29 -15.34
C GLY A 39 -0.33 4.02 -14.02
N CYS A 40 -0.17 3.32 -12.90
CA CYS A 40 -0.39 3.90 -11.58
C CYS A 40 0.79 4.77 -11.14
N ARG A 41 0.55 5.57 -10.12
CA ARG A 41 1.57 6.37 -9.43
C ARG A 41 1.21 6.37 -7.95
N GLY A 42 2.16 6.69 -7.10
CA GLY A 42 1.88 6.76 -5.67
C GLY A 42 3.07 6.46 -4.79
N TYR A 43 2.77 6.07 -3.57
CA TYR A 43 3.74 5.87 -2.50
C TYR A 43 3.50 4.57 -1.78
N GLY A 44 4.61 3.98 -1.30
CA GLY A 44 4.55 2.93 -0.31
C GLY A 44 4.88 3.49 1.07
N ILE A 45 4.31 2.91 2.10
CA ILE A 45 4.69 3.11 3.49
C ILE A 45 5.33 1.82 3.97
N GLU A 46 6.53 1.91 4.52
CA GLU A 46 7.24 0.74 5.01
C GLU A 46 8.12 1.14 6.21
N TRP A 47 8.16 0.29 7.23
CA TRP A 47 8.97 0.56 8.42
C TRP A 47 10.34 -0.11 8.38
N ASP A 48 10.44 -1.29 7.78
CA ASP A 48 11.68 -2.05 7.73
C ASP A 48 12.70 -1.42 6.79
N SER A 49 13.89 -1.08 7.32
CA SER A 49 14.92 -0.37 6.57
C SER A 49 15.41 -1.13 5.34
N THR A 50 15.51 -2.46 5.43
CA THR A 50 15.94 -3.30 4.30
C THR A 50 14.93 -3.22 3.16
N ASN A 51 13.64 -3.28 3.50
CA ASN A 51 12.57 -3.14 2.50
C ASN A 51 12.53 -1.74 1.89
N VAL A 52 12.76 -0.71 2.71
CA VAL A 52 12.85 0.67 2.20
C VAL A 52 13.98 0.79 1.17
N GLU A 53 15.13 0.21 1.45
CA GLU A 53 16.26 0.21 0.50
C GLU A 53 15.89 -0.52 -0.80
N ARG A 54 15.17 -1.62 -0.72
CA ARG A 54 14.70 -2.37 -1.89
C ARG A 54 13.72 -1.56 -2.73
N CYS A 55 12.82 -0.83 -2.08
CA CYS A 55 11.89 0.07 -2.78
C CYS A 55 12.66 1.15 -3.54
N VAL A 56 13.64 1.76 -2.90
CA VAL A 56 14.48 2.79 -3.54
C VAL A 56 15.21 2.20 -4.76
N ALA A 57 15.75 0.99 -4.63
CA ALA A 57 16.42 0.31 -5.73
C ALA A 57 15.48 0.02 -6.91
N ARG A 58 14.17 -0.15 -6.65
CA ARG A 58 13.14 -0.35 -7.68
C ARG A 58 12.58 0.96 -8.24
N ASN A 59 13.07 2.09 -7.78
CA ASN A 59 12.53 3.43 -8.10
C ASN A 59 11.09 3.61 -7.64
N VAL A 60 10.70 2.95 -6.57
CA VAL A 60 9.40 3.13 -5.93
C VAL A 60 9.51 4.22 -4.89
N ASN A 61 8.59 5.18 -4.92
CA ASN A 61 8.49 6.20 -3.88
C ASN A 61 8.05 5.52 -2.58
N VAL A 62 8.86 5.65 -1.54
CA VAL A 62 8.58 5.05 -0.25
C VAL A 62 8.81 6.04 0.87
N ILE A 63 7.94 5.98 1.87
CA ILE A 63 8.08 6.77 3.09
C ILE A 63 8.31 5.77 4.22
N GLN A 64 9.43 5.92 4.93
CA GLN A 64 9.71 5.09 6.11
C GLN A 64 8.90 5.65 7.27
N TYR A 65 7.86 4.94 7.67
CA TYR A 65 6.92 5.43 8.65
C TYR A 65 6.25 4.28 9.38
N ASN A 66 5.96 4.49 10.66
CA ASN A 66 5.28 3.51 11.49
C ASN A 66 3.76 3.70 11.35
N LEU A 67 3.07 2.71 10.80
CA LEU A 67 1.62 2.79 10.58
C LEU A 67 0.81 2.93 11.88
N ASP A 68 1.36 2.52 13.04
CA ASP A 68 0.71 2.74 14.33
C ASP A 68 0.54 4.24 14.65
N GLU A 69 1.30 5.10 13.99
CA GLU A 69 1.15 6.56 14.12
C GLU A 69 -0.04 7.10 13.31
N GLY A 70 -0.73 6.26 12.54
CA GLY A 70 -1.87 6.66 11.73
C GLY A 70 -1.48 7.28 10.39
N LEU A 71 -2.44 7.91 9.72
CA LEU A 71 -2.24 8.48 8.39
C LEU A 71 -2.48 10.00 8.34
N ALA A 72 -2.24 10.69 9.46
CA ALA A 72 -2.51 12.13 9.56
C ALA A 72 -1.68 12.97 8.57
N LEU A 73 -0.57 12.43 8.06
CA LEU A 73 0.25 13.13 7.08
C LEU A 73 -0.42 13.21 5.70
N PHE A 74 -1.51 12.48 5.47
CA PHE A 74 -2.24 12.51 4.21
C PHE A 74 -3.60 13.17 4.37
N ASP A 75 -3.99 13.95 3.37
CA ASP A 75 -5.29 14.61 3.33
C ASP A 75 -6.41 13.63 2.97
N ASP A 76 -7.65 14.02 3.25
CA ASP A 76 -8.83 13.26 2.87
C ASP A 76 -8.86 13.05 1.35
N ALA A 77 -9.21 11.84 0.95
CA ALA A 77 -9.40 11.48 -0.46
C ALA A 77 -8.20 11.84 -1.36
N SER A 78 -6.99 11.80 -0.79
CA SER A 78 -5.77 12.14 -1.54
C SER A 78 -5.28 11.03 -2.46
N PHE A 79 -5.81 9.81 -2.30
CA PHE A 79 -5.50 8.67 -3.15
C PHE A 79 -6.76 8.05 -3.73
N ASP A 80 -6.64 7.49 -4.93
CA ASP A 80 -7.74 6.73 -5.54
C ASP A 80 -7.91 5.38 -4.88
N VAL A 81 -6.79 4.72 -4.56
CA VAL A 81 -6.78 3.39 -3.94
C VAL A 81 -5.77 3.36 -2.80
N VAL A 82 -6.20 2.83 -1.67
CA VAL A 82 -5.32 2.50 -0.55
C VAL A 82 -5.29 0.98 -0.40
N LEU A 83 -4.10 0.41 -0.44
CA LEU A 83 -3.89 -1.03 -0.26
C LEU A 83 -3.46 -1.30 1.18
N GLN A 84 -4.08 -2.29 1.80
CA GLN A 84 -3.80 -2.72 3.16
C GLN A 84 -3.72 -4.24 3.16
N LEU A 85 -2.59 -4.77 2.70
CA LEU A 85 -2.44 -6.21 2.44
C LEU A 85 -1.65 -6.87 3.56
N ASP A 86 -2.33 -7.72 4.34
CA ASP A 86 -1.75 -8.53 5.40
C ASP A 86 -1.00 -7.75 6.49
N THR A 87 -1.35 -6.46 6.66
CA THR A 87 -0.68 -5.60 7.64
C THR A 87 -1.52 -5.28 8.86
N LEU A 88 -2.86 -5.40 8.76
CA LEU A 88 -3.76 -5.02 9.85
C LEU A 88 -3.49 -5.79 11.14
N GLN A 89 -3.15 -7.09 11.04
CA GLN A 89 -2.91 -7.91 12.23
C GLN A 89 -1.69 -7.46 13.04
N HIS A 90 -0.82 -6.67 12.45
CA HIS A 90 0.38 -6.16 13.12
C HIS A 90 0.17 -4.81 13.79
N LEU A 91 -1.01 -4.21 13.61
CA LEU A 91 -1.30 -2.87 14.11
C LEU A 91 -2.04 -2.95 15.45
N ARG A 92 -1.77 -1.96 16.31
CA ARG A 92 -2.39 -1.89 17.64
C ARG A 92 -3.86 -1.52 17.59
N ASN A 93 -4.24 -0.68 16.61
CA ASN A 93 -5.61 -0.21 16.49
C ASN A 93 -6.09 -0.38 15.05
N THR A 94 -6.62 -1.57 14.77
CA THR A 94 -7.10 -1.92 13.44
C THR A 94 -8.30 -1.10 13.02
N ALA A 95 -9.21 -0.80 13.97
CA ALA A 95 -10.41 -0.02 13.67
C ALA A 95 -10.03 1.40 13.23
N HIS A 96 -9.09 2.03 13.93
CA HIS A 96 -8.59 3.36 13.56
C HIS A 96 -7.95 3.34 12.18
N MET A 97 -7.13 2.32 11.88
CA MET A 97 -6.48 2.22 10.57
C MET A 97 -7.49 2.03 9.45
N LEU A 98 -8.54 1.24 9.67
CA LEU A 98 -9.61 1.09 8.68
C LEU A 98 -10.34 2.40 8.43
N GLN A 99 -10.61 3.18 9.48
CA GLN A 99 -11.20 4.51 9.34
C GLN A 99 -10.28 5.45 8.54
N GLU A 100 -8.98 5.44 8.82
CA GLU A 100 -8.00 6.25 8.12
C GLU A 100 -7.85 5.83 6.65
N THR A 101 -7.90 4.54 6.38
CA THR A 101 -7.88 4.02 5.00
C THR A 101 -9.09 4.55 4.23
N ALA A 102 -10.28 4.52 4.84
CA ALA A 102 -11.50 5.05 4.22
C ALA A 102 -11.47 6.57 4.04
N ARG A 103 -10.79 7.28 4.94
CA ARG A 103 -10.64 8.74 4.85
C ARG A 103 -9.71 9.15 3.72
N VAL A 104 -8.55 8.50 3.62
CA VAL A 104 -7.45 8.88 2.73
C VAL A 104 -7.70 8.40 1.29
N GLY A 105 -8.32 7.25 1.11
CA GLY A 105 -8.56 6.64 -0.18
C GLY A 105 -10.03 6.61 -0.56
N ARG A 106 -10.30 6.71 -1.85
CA ARG A 106 -11.67 6.55 -2.37
C ARG A 106 -12.07 5.08 -2.40
N LEU A 107 -11.13 4.19 -2.64
CA LEU A 107 -11.30 2.75 -2.60
C LEU A 107 -10.23 2.15 -1.69
N GLY A 108 -10.63 1.31 -0.77
CA GLY A 108 -9.72 0.54 0.05
C GLY A 108 -9.75 -0.93 -0.36
N ILE A 109 -8.58 -1.53 -0.52
CA ILE A 109 -8.44 -2.96 -0.76
C ILE A 109 -7.69 -3.53 0.44
N VAL A 110 -8.37 -4.38 1.19
CA VAL A 110 -7.84 -4.92 2.44
C VAL A 110 -7.80 -6.43 2.33
N SER A 111 -6.70 -7.04 2.73
CA SER A 111 -6.61 -8.48 2.83
C SER A 111 -6.31 -8.91 4.26
N PHE A 112 -6.75 -10.10 4.59
CA PHE A 112 -6.51 -10.72 5.88
C PHE A 112 -5.84 -12.07 5.64
N PRO A 113 -4.93 -12.49 6.53
CA PRO A 113 -4.34 -13.82 6.41
C PRO A 113 -5.38 -14.90 6.66
N ASN A 114 -5.21 -16.01 6.01
CA ASN A 114 -6.02 -17.19 6.23
C ASN A 114 -5.63 -17.92 7.51
#